data_78d2986324b70f9dd44944267430d408
#
_entry.id   78d2986324b70f9dd44944267430d408
#
_cell.length_a   1.000
_cell.length_b   1.000
_cell.length_c   1.000
_cell.angle_alpha   90.00
_cell.angle_beta   90.00
_cell.angle_gamma   90.00
#
_symmetry.space_group_name_H-M   'P 1'
#
loop_
_entity.id
_entity.type
_entity.pdbx_description
1 polymer ?
#
loop_
_entity_poly.entity_id
_entity_poly.type
_entity_poly.pdbx_seq_one_letter_code
_entity_poly.pdbx_strand_id
1 'polypeptide(L)'
;MLGLIVALWATPVTWGAAAATSATFLAISIPLAIIAALMSKMMNIQTSTIPKLKCFDEHVELKLADGTKKTISQIDLGDILEDGATVVSKMRLNADNVQMYNLHGIIVSGTHVVKYQGKWIKMAVHPAATKVPYAKPYIYCLNTTSKRLMINGLTFTDWDEIYEGTLSDILSLEIKNERIGLDIKIEKEENIHKHLETGFSGNTPIELENGKTVCICDVNVGDKLKNGDEVYGLVDVDVLGMNQIYRRRLGDLQYIYGGINLCFGVDPDLTLVITAERYNGNVTKLYHLLTNSGKVCVKNVEFYDYNSGVDLFL
;
A
#
# COMPACT_ATOMS: atom_id res chain seq x y z
N MET A 1 -23.57 -16.70 -13.03
CA MET A 1 -22.58 -17.74 -13.34
C MET A 1 -22.40 -18.68 -12.13
N LEU A 2 -23.38 -19.50 -11.84
CA LEU A 2 -23.38 -20.44 -10.68
C LEU A 2 -23.55 -21.90 -11.14
N GLY A 3 -23.26 -22.17 -12.41
CA GLY A 3 -23.56 -23.44 -13.07
C GLY A 3 -22.41 -24.42 -13.31
N LEU A 4 -21.17 -24.09 -12.94
CA LEU A 4 -20.01 -24.91 -13.35
C LEU A 4 -19.34 -25.72 -12.23
N ILE A 5 -19.83 -25.71 -11.00
CA ILE A 5 -19.21 -26.43 -9.87
C ILE A 5 -19.89 -27.78 -9.56
N VAL A 6 -21.04 -28.09 -10.17
CA VAL A 6 -21.82 -29.30 -9.81
C VAL A 6 -21.46 -30.55 -10.64
N ALA A 7 -20.65 -30.44 -11.69
CA ALA A 7 -20.42 -31.54 -12.64
C ALA A 7 -19.24 -32.49 -12.32
N LEU A 8 -18.50 -32.28 -11.22
CA LEU A 8 -17.28 -33.08 -10.89
C LEU A 8 -17.48 -34.17 -9.84
N TRP A 9 -18.72 -34.51 -9.45
CA TRP A 9 -19.01 -35.44 -8.37
C TRP A 9 -19.65 -36.77 -8.78
N ALA A 10 -19.60 -37.10 -10.03
CA ALA A 10 -20.28 -38.33 -10.54
C ALA A 10 -19.34 -39.29 -11.31
N THR A 11 -18.23 -39.71 -10.68
CA THR A 11 -17.52 -40.94 -11.10
C THR A 11 -17.27 -41.84 -9.88
N PRO A 12 -17.67 -43.13 -9.93
CA PRO A 12 -17.44 -44.03 -8.81
C PRO A 12 -15.97 -44.41 -8.74
N VAL A 13 -15.26 -43.93 -7.72
CA VAL A 13 -13.90 -44.32 -7.40
C VAL A 13 -13.97 -45.54 -6.51
N THR A 14 -13.37 -46.67 -6.92
CA THR A 14 -13.26 -47.91 -6.19
C THR A 14 -12.41 -47.73 -4.92
N TRP A 15 -12.80 -48.38 -3.83
CA TRP A 15 -12.31 -48.21 -2.44
C TRP A 15 -10.84 -48.53 -2.17
N GLY A 16 -10.01 -48.77 -3.17
CA GLY A 16 -8.58 -49.10 -3.01
C GLY A 16 -7.60 -47.91 -3.08
N ALA A 17 -8.06 -46.72 -3.48
CA ALA A 17 -7.18 -45.57 -3.71
C ALA A 17 -7.37 -44.42 -2.68
N ALA A 18 -8.21 -44.62 -1.66
CA ALA A 18 -8.65 -43.51 -0.77
C ALA A 18 -7.57 -43.01 0.22
N ALA A 19 -6.55 -43.83 0.51
CA ALA A 19 -5.53 -43.47 1.51
C ALA A 19 -4.39 -42.59 0.94
N ALA A 20 -4.14 -42.66 -0.37
CA ALA A 20 -3.08 -41.83 -1.00
C ALA A 20 -3.57 -40.44 -1.48
N THR A 21 -4.90 -40.30 -1.63
CA THR A 21 -5.50 -39.03 -2.12
C THR A 21 -5.74 -38.02 -1.00
N SER A 22 -5.89 -38.44 0.25
CA SER A 22 -6.16 -37.51 1.36
C SER A 22 -4.95 -36.65 1.74
N ALA A 23 -3.73 -37.17 1.63
CA ALA A 23 -2.51 -36.40 1.90
C ALA A 23 -2.23 -35.34 0.78
N THR A 24 -2.58 -35.69 -0.46
CA THR A 24 -2.41 -34.76 -1.60
C THR A 24 -3.49 -33.66 -1.62
N PHE A 25 -4.71 -34.00 -1.17
CA PHE A 25 -5.80 -32.99 -1.04
C PHE A 25 -5.54 -31.99 0.09
N LEU A 26 -4.93 -32.39 1.19
CA LEU A 26 -4.56 -31.50 2.29
C LEU A 26 -3.43 -30.54 1.90
N ALA A 27 -2.50 -30.96 1.04
CA ALA A 27 -1.41 -30.10 0.57
C ALA A 27 -1.85 -29.05 -0.46
N ILE A 28 -2.97 -29.29 -1.17
CA ILE A 28 -3.54 -28.35 -2.16
C ILE A 28 -4.63 -27.46 -1.55
N SER A 29 -5.31 -27.91 -0.51
CA SER A 29 -6.44 -27.18 0.10
C SER A 29 -5.97 -25.97 0.94
N ILE A 30 -4.79 -26.01 1.55
CA ILE A 30 -4.26 -24.88 2.33
C ILE A 30 -3.88 -23.68 1.44
N PRO A 31 -3.16 -23.85 0.31
CA PRO A 31 -2.95 -22.75 -0.64
C PRO A 31 -4.24 -22.23 -1.26
N LEU A 32 -5.21 -23.09 -1.57
CA LEU A 32 -6.51 -22.70 -2.11
C LEU A 32 -7.38 -21.92 -1.12
N ALA A 33 -7.32 -22.26 0.16
CA ALA A 33 -8.03 -21.53 1.20
C ALA A 33 -7.44 -20.12 1.41
N ILE A 34 -6.12 -19.97 1.34
CA ILE A 34 -5.43 -18.68 1.38
C ILE A 34 -5.76 -17.86 0.13
N ILE A 35 -5.72 -18.47 -1.05
CA ILE A 35 -6.12 -17.84 -2.32
C ILE A 35 -7.60 -17.44 -2.28
N ALA A 36 -8.49 -18.29 -1.76
CA ALA A 36 -9.91 -17.97 -1.63
C ALA A 36 -10.18 -16.85 -0.61
N ALA A 37 -9.44 -16.79 0.49
CA ALA A 37 -9.52 -15.71 1.46
C ALA A 37 -9.00 -14.38 0.87
N LEU A 38 -7.89 -14.43 0.14
CA LEU A 38 -7.35 -13.29 -0.62
C LEU A 38 -8.34 -12.84 -1.71
N MET A 39 -8.91 -13.76 -2.49
CA MET A 39 -9.91 -13.44 -3.51
C MET A 39 -11.22 -12.89 -2.91
N SER A 40 -11.65 -13.36 -1.74
CA SER A 40 -12.81 -12.82 -1.03
C SER A 40 -12.57 -11.39 -0.54
N LYS A 41 -11.38 -11.09 -0.02
CA LYS A 41 -10.96 -9.71 0.29
C LYS A 41 -10.90 -8.86 -0.98
N MET A 42 -10.30 -9.34 -2.07
CA MET A 42 -10.20 -8.64 -3.35
C MET A 42 -11.58 -8.29 -3.95
N MET A 43 -12.58 -9.17 -3.85
CA MET A 43 -13.94 -8.86 -4.34
C MET A 43 -14.63 -7.77 -3.51
N ASN A 44 -14.26 -7.60 -2.24
CA ASN A 44 -14.74 -6.50 -1.41
C ASN A 44 -14.04 -5.16 -1.69
N ILE A 45 -12.82 -5.18 -2.25
CA ILE A 45 -12.07 -3.97 -2.63
C ILE A 45 -12.67 -3.33 -3.90
N GLN A 46 -13.23 -4.11 -4.81
CA GLN A 46 -13.77 -3.61 -6.09
C GLN A 46 -15.08 -2.80 -5.99
N THR A 47 -15.67 -2.61 -4.82
CA THR A 47 -16.99 -1.97 -4.69
C THR A 47 -16.96 -0.47 -4.38
N SER A 48 -15.79 0.17 -4.21
CA SER A 48 -15.72 1.63 -4.04
C SER A 48 -14.94 2.30 -5.17
N THR A 49 -15.65 2.82 -6.15
CA THR A 49 -15.11 3.57 -7.31
C THR A 49 -14.53 4.95 -6.96
N ILE A 50 -14.44 5.33 -5.70
CA ILE A 50 -13.81 6.58 -5.25
C ILE A 50 -12.76 6.22 -4.20
N PRO A 51 -11.47 6.50 -4.45
CA PRO A 51 -10.43 6.31 -3.43
C PRO A 51 -10.80 7.09 -2.17
N LYS A 52 -10.75 6.43 -1.01
CA LYS A 52 -10.94 7.11 0.28
C LYS A 52 -9.66 7.88 0.60
N LEU A 53 -9.49 9.05 -0.01
CA LEU A 53 -8.29 9.87 0.13
C LEU A 53 -8.23 10.48 1.53
N LYS A 54 -7.16 10.19 2.27
CA LYS A 54 -6.94 10.53 3.67
C LYS A 54 -5.78 11.52 3.76
N CYS A 55 -6.02 12.79 3.39
CA CYS A 55 -4.95 13.75 3.13
C CYS A 55 -5.23 15.12 3.70
N PHE A 56 -4.18 15.93 3.73
CA PHE A 56 -4.15 17.30 4.19
C PHE A 56 -3.89 18.28 3.04
N ASP A 57 -4.27 19.53 3.26
CA ASP A 57 -3.85 20.66 2.41
C ASP A 57 -2.32 20.83 2.45
N GLU A 58 -1.74 21.23 1.34
CA GLU A 58 -0.29 21.43 1.18
C GLU A 58 0.36 22.36 2.21
N HIS A 59 -0.41 23.31 2.77
CA HIS A 59 0.07 24.32 3.72
C HIS A 59 -0.14 23.93 5.18
N VAL A 60 -0.65 22.73 5.48
CA VAL A 60 -0.72 22.27 6.87
C VAL A 60 0.69 22.16 7.42
N GLU A 61 0.95 22.88 8.51
CA GLU A 61 2.26 22.93 9.17
C GLU A 61 2.44 21.75 10.14
N LEU A 62 3.56 21.07 10.02
CA LEU A 62 4.05 20.11 11.02
C LEU A 62 5.28 20.70 11.72
N LYS A 63 5.37 20.44 13.02
CA LYS A 63 6.53 20.83 13.81
C LYS A 63 7.54 19.68 13.85
N LEU A 64 8.80 19.99 13.62
CA LEU A 64 9.91 19.04 13.68
C LEU A 64 10.50 18.95 15.09
N ALA A 65 11.27 17.90 15.34
CA ALA A 65 11.93 17.65 16.63
C ALA A 65 12.90 18.77 17.04
N ASP A 66 13.48 19.49 16.08
CA ASP A 66 14.36 20.65 16.33
C ASP A 66 13.58 21.94 16.64
N GLY A 67 12.25 21.91 16.67
CA GLY A 67 11.37 23.03 16.91
C GLY A 67 11.01 23.86 15.69
N THR A 68 11.62 23.61 14.54
CA THR A 68 11.25 24.26 13.27
C THR A 68 9.92 23.75 12.76
N LYS A 69 9.34 24.44 11.78
CA LYS A 69 8.10 24.05 11.12
C LYS A 69 8.31 23.93 9.62
N LYS A 70 7.72 22.92 9.03
CA LYS A 70 7.57 22.74 7.58
C LYS A 70 6.11 22.54 7.23
N THR A 71 5.69 23.01 6.06
CA THR A 71 4.40 22.58 5.51
C THR A 71 4.47 21.13 5.11
N ILE A 72 3.36 20.40 5.11
CA ILE A 72 3.33 18.97 4.74
C ILE A 72 3.91 18.73 3.33
N SER A 73 3.71 19.68 2.42
CA SER A 73 4.31 19.63 1.08
C SER A 73 5.84 19.79 1.08
N GLN A 74 6.42 20.40 2.11
CA GLN A 74 7.86 20.61 2.29
C GLN A 74 8.54 19.57 3.19
N ILE A 75 7.76 18.71 3.84
CA ILE A 75 8.31 17.59 4.61
C ILE A 75 9.09 16.67 3.67
N ASP A 76 10.26 16.23 4.11
CA ASP A 76 11.11 15.27 3.43
C ASP A 76 11.08 13.90 4.12
N LEU A 77 11.42 12.85 3.38
CA LEU A 77 11.66 11.53 3.95
C LEU A 77 12.82 11.62 4.96
N GLY A 78 12.65 10.96 6.11
CA GLY A 78 13.63 10.99 7.19
C GLY A 78 13.51 12.20 8.13
N ASP A 79 12.64 13.19 7.85
CA ASP A 79 12.34 14.25 8.82
C ASP A 79 11.77 13.64 10.11
N ILE A 80 12.24 14.16 11.26
CA ILE A 80 11.79 13.73 12.58
C ILE A 80 10.77 14.74 13.08
N LEU A 81 9.55 14.29 13.34
CA LEU A 81 8.45 15.12 13.85
C LEU A 81 8.62 15.39 15.34
N GLU A 82 7.84 16.34 15.89
CA GLU A 82 7.95 16.78 17.30
C GLU A 82 7.73 15.67 18.35
N ASP A 83 7.00 14.62 17.97
CA ASP A 83 6.78 13.43 18.81
C ASP A 83 7.90 12.38 18.70
N GLY A 84 8.93 12.65 17.92
CA GLY A 84 10.07 11.75 17.67
C GLY A 84 9.83 10.75 16.54
N ALA A 85 8.65 10.74 15.93
CA ALA A 85 8.35 9.87 14.78
C ALA A 85 9.13 10.31 13.53
N THR A 86 9.68 9.35 12.80
CA THR A 86 10.35 9.60 11.52
C THR A 86 9.36 9.44 10.37
N VAL A 87 9.41 10.35 9.39
CA VAL A 87 8.63 10.26 8.16
C VAL A 87 9.26 9.20 7.25
N VAL A 88 8.50 8.15 6.95
CA VAL A 88 8.96 6.99 6.15
C VAL A 88 8.35 6.95 4.75
N SER A 89 7.19 7.57 4.55
CA SER A 89 6.61 7.72 3.21
C SER A 89 5.88 9.06 3.08
N LYS A 90 5.86 9.57 1.85
CA LYS A 90 5.17 10.80 1.48
C LYS A 90 4.32 10.57 0.25
N MET A 91 3.07 10.95 0.33
CA MET A 91 2.09 10.83 -0.74
C MET A 91 1.70 12.23 -1.27
N ARG A 92 1.62 12.35 -2.60
CA ARG A 92 1.03 13.49 -3.29
C ARG A 92 -0.08 12.98 -4.21
N LEU A 93 -1.31 13.42 -3.98
CA LEU A 93 -2.49 12.89 -4.65
C LEU A 93 -3.27 13.99 -5.35
N ASN A 94 -4.00 13.61 -6.39
CA ASN A 94 -4.99 14.47 -7.02
C ASN A 94 -6.11 14.82 -6.01
N ALA A 95 -6.46 16.09 -5.93
CA ALA A 95 -7.49 16.60 -5.01
C ALA A 95 -8.90 16.61 -5.62
N ASP A 96 -9.07 16.19 -6.87
CA ASP A 96 -10.35 16.24 -7.57
C ASP A 96 -11.44 15.48 -6.82
N ASN A 97 -12.58 16.14 -6.62
CA ASN A 97 -13.75 15.61 -5.93
C ASN A 97 -13.52 15.23 -4.45
N VAL A 98 -12.42 15.64 -3.83
CA VAL A 98 -12.16 15.41 -2.41
C VAL A 98 -12.86 16.47 -1.57
N GLN A 99 -13.73 16.02 -0.67
CA GLN A 99 -14.39 16.95 0.27
C GLN A 99 -13.46 17.25 1.42
N MET A 100 -13.05 18.52 1.55
CA MET A 100 -12.18 19.00 2.61
C MET A 100 -12.96 19.66 3.74
N TYR A 101 -12.38 19.61 4.94
CA TYR A 101 -12.91 20.19 6.17
C TYR A 101 -11.83 21.00 6.86
N ASN A 102 -12.24 22.03 7.57
CA ASN A 102 -11.38 22.82 8.46
C ASN A 102 -11.67 22.44 9.92
N LEU A 103 -10.63 22.04 10.63
CA LEU A 103 -10.63 21.85 12.07
C LEU A 103 -9.54 22.70 12.70
N HIS A 104 -9.93 23.82 13.32
CA HIS A 104 -9.00 24.76 14.00
C HIS A 104 -7.84 25.22 13.10
N GLY A 105 -8.11 25.47 11.83
CA GLY A 105 -7.11 25.91 10.84
C GLY A 105 -6.41 24.76 10.09
N ILE A 106 -6.62 23.51 10.50
CA ILE A 106 -6.12 22.32 9.79
C ILE A 106 -7.13 21.97 8.69
N ILE A 107 -6.73 22.06 7.43
CA ILE A 107 -7.56 21.64 6.29
C ILE A 107 -7.20 20.20 5.93
N VAL A 108 -8.19 19.31 6.03
CA VAL A 108 -8.01 17.86 5.91
C VAL A 108 -9.24 17.21 5.25
N SER A 109 -9.06 16.08 4.57
CA SER A 109 -10.14 15.36 3.90
C SER A 109 -11.14 14.78 4.91
N GLY A 110 -12.42 14.74 4.53
CA GLY A 110 -13.50 14.26 5.40
C GLY A 110 -13.40 12.79 5.78
N THR A 111 -12.65 12.01 5.02
CA THR A 111 -12.40 10.58 5.28
C THR A 111 -11.28 10.33 6.28
N HIS A 112 -10.38 11.30 6.48
CA HIS A 112 -9.26 11.16 7.41
C HIS A 112 -9.72 10.99 8.85
N VAL A 113 -8.99 10.23 9.64
CA VAL A 113 -9.36 9.87 11.02
C VAL A 113 -8.55 10.69 12.03
N VAL A 114 -9.25 11.23 13.04
CA VAL A 114 -8.67 12.04 14.11
C VAL A 114 -9.12 11.50 15.47
N LYS A 115 -8.27 11.64 16.48
CA LYS A 115 -8.59 11.24 17.85
C LYS A 115 -9.39 12.34 18.53
N TYR A 116 -10.64 12.02 18.93
CA TYR A 116 -11.54 12.94 19.65
C TYR A 116 -12.13 12.25 20.86
N GLN A 117 -11.96 12.83 22.06
CA GLN A 117 -12.43 12.26 23.34
C GLN A 117 -12.07 10.78 23.52
N GLY A 118 -10.84 10.41 23.18
CA GLY A 118 -10.32 9.05 23.28
C GLY A 118 -10.75 8.08 22.19
N LYS A 119 -11.58 8.52 21.23
CA LYS A 119 -12.07 7.68 20.11
C LYS A 119 -11.53 8.18 18.77
N TRP A 120 -11.32 7.25 17.85
CA TRP A 120 -11.00 7.56 16.47
C TRP A 120 -12.29 7.80 15.68
N ILE A 121 -12.41 8.99 15.08
CA ILE A 121 -13.58 9.37 14.29
C ILE A 121 -13.15 10.01 12.96
N LYS A 122 -13.96 9.86 11.93
CA LYS A 122 -13.71 10.53 10.65
C LYS A 122 -13.91 12.03 10.81
N MET A 123 -13.11 12.79 10.05
CA MET A 123 -13.17 14.24 10.03
C MET A 123 -14.56 14.78 9.68
N ALA A 124 -15.25 14.12 8.73
CA ALA A 124 -16.60 14.52 8.30
C ALA A 124 -17.67 14.49 9.42
N VAL A 125 -17.43 13.75 10.50
CA VAL A 125 -18.37 13.65 11.64
C VAL A 125 -17.84 14.31 12.92
N HIS A 126 -16.66 14.97 12.84
CA HIS A 126 -16.11 15.69 13.98
C HIS A 126 -16.95 16.95 14.30
N PRO A 127 -17.42 17.15 15.55
CA PRO A 127 -18.41 18.20 15.87
C PRO A 127 -17.92 19.63 15.62
N ALA A 128 -16.59 19.87 15.68
CA ALA A 128 -16.01 21.19 15.44
C ALA A 128 -15.48 21.36 13.99
N ALA A 129 -15.59 20.35 13.13
CA ALA A 129 -15.13 20.44 11.75
C ALA A 129 -16.17 21.14 10.87
N THR A 130 -15.72 22.04 10.01
CA THR A 130 -16.56 22.73 9.04
C THR A 130 -16.14 22.39 7.62
N LYS A 131 -17.10 22.06 6.77
CA LYS A 131 -16.87 21.81 5.35
C LYS A 131 -16.35 23.07 4.66
N VAL A 132 -15.31 22.93 3.83
CA VAL A 132 -14.73 24.05 3.09
C VAL A 132 -14.62 23.74 1.59
N PRO A 133 -14.76 24.75 0.71
CA PRO A 133 -14.42 24.59 -0.70
C PRO A 133 -12.91 24.37 -0.84
N TYR A 134 -12.53 23.57 -1.83
CA TYR A 134 -11.12 23.28 -2.12
C TYR A 134 -10.88 23.29 -3.63
N ALA A 135 -9.91 24.07 -4.08
CA ALA A 135 -9.62 24.27 -5.49
C ALA A 135 -8.14 24.06 -5.86
N LYS A 136 -7.33 23.55 -4.92
CA LYS A 136 -5.94 23.23 -5.20
C LYS A 136 -5.83 21.86 -5.88
N PRO A 137 -4.82 21.65 -6.74
CA PRO A 137 -4.71 20.43 -7.54
C PRO A 137 -4.28 19.21 -6.71
N TYR A 138 -3.58 19.44 -5.58
CA TYR A 138 -2.99 18.34 -4.81
C TYR A 138 -3.32 18.41 -3.33
N ILE A 139 -3.35 17.24 -2.73
CA ILE A 139 -3.40 16.98 -1.29
C ILE A 139 -2.27 16.03 -0.91
N TYR A 140 -1.85 16.05 0.36
CA TYR A 140 -0.68 15.34 0.84
C TYR A 140 -0.99 14.48 2.05
N CYS A 141 -0.32 13.34 2.14
CA CYS A 141 -0.29 12.51 3.34
C CYS A 141 1.13 12.00 3.61
N LEU A 142 1.32 11.48 4.79
CA LEU A 142 2.59 10.90 5.23
C LEU A 142 2.32 9.54 5.88
N ASN A 143 3.34 8.65 5.83
CA ASN A 143 3.48 7.57 6.79
C ASN A 143 4.65 7.85 7.72
N THR A 144 4.49 7.44 8.96
CA THR A 144 5.49 7.65 10.02
C THR A 144 5.78 6.34 10.75
N THR A 145 6.90 6.31 11.48
CA THR A 145 7.25 5.18 12.33
C THR A 145 6.27 4.95 13.48
N SER A 146 5.56 6.00 13.94
CA SER A 146 4.54 5.92 15.00
C SER A 146 3.14 5.61 14.47
N LYS A 147 2.93 5.60 13.14
CA LYS A 147 1.62 5.52 12.50
C LYS A 147 0.64 6.62 12.93
N ARG A 148 1.19 7.76 13.36
CA ARG A 148 0.44 8.93 13.86
C ARG A 148 1.04 10.23 13.33
N LEU A 149 0.18 11.24 13.21
CA LEU A 149 0.56 12.61 12.90
C LEU A 149 0.02 13.52 13.99
N MET A 150 0.90 14.22 14.69
CA MET A 150 0.53 15.25 15.66
C MET A 150 0.57 16.60 14.99
N ILE A 151 -0.59 17.30 14.94
CA ILE A 151 -0.72 18.61 14.28
C ILE A 151 -1.50 19.53 15.21
N ASN A 152 -0.87 20.61 15.67
CA ASN A 152 -1.48 21.59 16.59
C ASN A 152 -2.17 20.96 17.81
N GLY A 153 -1.56 19.93 18.41
CA GLY A 153 -2.08 19.22 19.58
C GLY A 153 -3.21 18.24 19.28
N LEU A 154 -3.60 18.06 18.04
CA LEU A 154 -4.53 17.02 17.60
C LEU A 154 -3.76 15.82 17.05
N THR A 155 -4.25 14.61 17.33
CA THR A 155 -3.63 13.37 16.84
C THR A 155 -4.48 12.80 15.71
N PHE A 156 -3.88 12.68 14.54
CA PHE A 156 -4.43 12.02 13.37
C PHE A 156 -3.77 10.66 13.16
N THR A 157 -4.41 9.76 12.43
CA THR A 157 -3.73 8.61 11.86
C THR A 157 -2.80 9.08 10.74
N ASP A 158 -1.81 8.27 10.36
CA ASP A 158 -1.12 8.44 9.10
C ASP A 158 -1.94 7.82 7.94
N TRP A 159 -1.34 7.65 6.75
CA TRP A 159 -2.04 7.10 5.59
C TRP A 159 -2.61 5.69 5.82
N ASP A 160 -1.89 4.83 6.54
CA ASP A 160 -2.29 3.42 6.72
C ASP A 160 -3.47 3.25 7.68
N GLU A 161 -3.79 4.26 8.48
CA GLU A 161 -4.91 4.24 9.46
C GLU A 161 -4.89 3.04 10.41
N ILE A 162 -3.71 2.64 10.87
CA ILE A 162 -3.56 1.56 11.84
C ILE A 162 -3.91 2.07 13.23
N TYR A 163 -4.90 1.50 13.89
CA TYR A 163 -5.26 1.81 15.28
C TYR A 163 -5.62 0.52 16.05
N GLU A 164 -5.88 0.62 17.33
CA GLU A 164 -5.76 -0.44 18.36
C GLU A 164 -6.20 -1.87 17.92
N GLY A 165 -7.34 -2.00 17.21
CA GLY A 165 -7.83 -3.31 16.73
C GLY A 165 -6.96 -3.90 15.62
N THR A 166 -6.73 -3.11 14.58
CA THR A 166 -5.91 -3.50 13.42
C THR A 166 -4.46 -3.77 13.83
N LEU A 167 -3.92 -3.01 14.80
CA LEU A 167 -2.58 -3.20 15.32
C LEU A 167 -2.39 -4.60 15.93
N SER A 168 -3.35 -5.04 16.76
CA SER A 168 -3.33 -6.38 17.35
C SER A 168 -3.32 -7.48 16.30
N ASP A 169 -4.12 -7.30 15.24
CA ASP A 169 -4.20 -8.26 14.14
C ASP A 169 -2.88 -8.34 13.36
N ILE A 170 -2.27 -7.17 13.07
CA ILE A 170 -0.96 -7.11 12.38
C ILE A 170 0.16 -7.75 13.20
N LEU A 171 0.22 -7.50 14.51
CA LEU A 171 1.24 -8.07 15.39
C LEU A 171 1.09 -9.60 15.56
N SER A 172 -0.08 -10.14 15.23
CA SER A 172 -0.32 -11.59 15.23
C SER A 172 0.04 -12.29 13.91
N LEU A 173 0.33 -11.52 12.84
CA LEU A 173 0.64 -12.09 11.53
C LEU A 173 2.04 -12.70 11.51
N GLU A 174 2.09 -13.98 11.24
CA GLU A 174 3.29 -14.69 10.79
C GLU A 174 3.10 -15.07 9.31
N ILE A 175 3.88 -14.45 8.42
CA ILE A 175 3.86 -14.79 7.00
C ILE A 175 5.15 -15.53 6.67
N LYS A 176 5.02 -16.81 6.40
CA LYS A 176 6.14 -17.66 5.94
C LYS A 176 5.90 -18.09 4.51
N ASN A 177 6.83 -17.74 3.64
CA ASN A 177 6.85 -18.27 2.28
C ASN A 177 8.24 -18.81 1.97
N GLU A 178 8.43 -20.11 2.20
CA GLU A 178 9.71 -20.80 2.02
C GLU A 178 10.24 -20.73 0.58
N ARG A 179 9.35 -20.63 -0.42
CA ARG A 179 9.77 -20.56 -1.84
C ARG A 179 10.50 -19.28 -2.20
N ILE A 180 10.20 -18.18 -1.53
CA ILE A 180 10.84 -16.86 -1.76
C ILE A 180 11.70 -16.43 -0.58
N GLY A 181 11.88 -17.30 0.41
CA GLY A 181 12.65 -16.98 1.61
C GLY A 181 12.02 -15.86 2.45
N LEU A 182 10.71 -15.70 2.36
CA LEU A 182 9.98 -14.69 3.10
C LEU A 182 9.59 -15.24 4.47
N ASP A 183 10.14 -14.67 5.51
CA ASP A 183 9.74 -14.88 6.91
C ASP A 183 9.47 -13.50 7.50
N ILE A 184 8.19 -13.12 7.56
CA ILE A 184 7.75 -11.86 8.14
C ILE A 184 7.07 -12.16 9.46
N LYS A 185 7.68 -11.68 10.53
CA LYS A 185 7.10 -11.64 11.87
C LYS A 185 7.22 -10.24 12.41
N ILE A 186 6.10 -9.57 12.61
CA ILE A 186 6.05 -8.24 13.16
C ILE A 186 5.92 -8.36 14.68
N GLU A 187 7.05 -8.27 15.39
CA GLU A 187 7.07 -8.47 16.84
C GLU A 187 6.76 -7.19 17.64
N LYS A 188 6.91 -6.02 17.00
CA LYS A 188 6.76 -4.72 17.67
C LYS A 188 6.13 -3.68 16.75
N GLU A 189 5.26 -2.85 17.32
CA GLU A 189 4.59 -1.74 16.63
C GLU A 189 5.58 -0.82 15.89
N GLU A 190 6.70 -0.48 16.53
CA GLU A 190 7.75 0.38 15.97
C GLU A 190 8.41 -0.15 14.68
N ASN A 191 8.18 -1.41 14.33
CA ASN A 191 8.72 -2.07 13.15
C ASN A 191 7.70 -2.29 12.04
N ILE A 192 6.42 -1.95 12.26
CA ILE A 192 5.35 -2.18 11.27
C ILE A 192 5.68 -1.55 9.93
N HIS A 193 6.16 -0.30 9.93
CA HIS A 193 6.53 0.41 8.71
C HIS A 193 7.56 -0.35 7.85
N LYS A 194 8.50 -1.07 8.48
CA LYS A 194 9.53 -1.85 7.76
C LYS A 194 8.96 -3.00 6.92
N HIS A 195 7.74 -3.44 7.26
CA HIS A 195 7.06 -4.53 6.60
C HIS A 195 5.94 -4.07 5.66
N LEU A 196 5.35 -2.90 5.92
CA LEU A 196 4.29 -2.35 5.08
C LEU A 196 4.82 -1.49 3.94
N GLU A 197 5.87 -0.71 4.20
CA GLU A 197 6.43 0.18 3.18
C GLU A 197 7.02 -0.61 2.01
N THR A 198 6.68 -0.19 0.80
CA THR A 198 7.11 -0.85 -0.44
C THR A 198 7.29 0.16 -1.56
N GLY A 199 7.94 -0.25 -2.64
CA GLY A 199 8.10 0.57 -3.82
C GLY A 199 9.16 0.02 -4.77
N PHE A 200 9.30 0.66 -5.90
CA PHE A 200 10.26 0.35 -6.95
C PHE A 200 11.44 1.32 -6.91
N SER A 201 12.60 0.89 -7.39
CA SER A 201 13.71 1.81 -7.64
C SER A 201 13.32 2.86 -8.68
N GLY A 202 13.84 4.09 -8.54
CA GLY A 202 13.41 5.24 -9.36
C GLY A 202 13.59 5.06 -10.86
N ASN A 203 14.53 4.22 -11.30
CA ASN A 203 14.78 3.92 -12.71
C ASN A 203 13.89 2.81 -13.29
N THR A 204 12.89 2.35 -12.55
CA THR A 204 11.93 1.35 -13.03
C THR A 204 11.12 1.93 -14.21
N PRO A 205 11.10 1.27 -15.38
CA PRO A 205 10.43 1.81 -16.56
C PRO A 205 8.92 1.64 -16.44
N ILE A 206 8.20 2.73 -16.70
CA ILE A 206 6.74 2.79 -16.79
C ILE A 206 6.35 3.20 -18.20
N GLU A 207 5.48 2.42 -18.83
CA GLU A 207 4.94 2.73 -20.15
C GLU A 207 3.67 3.56 -20.03
N LEU A 208 3.64 4.72 -20.68
CA LEU A 208 2.48 5.62 -20.73
C LEU A 208 1.59 5.27 -21.95
N GLU A 209 0.32 5.73 -21.91
CA GLU A 209 -0.68 5.53 -22.98
C GLU A 209 -0.20 6.04 -24.34
N ASN A 210 0.57 7.12 -24.36
CA ASN A 210 1.15 7.71 -25.58
C ASN A 210 2.35 6.92 -26.16
N GLY A 211 2.67 5.75 -25.62
CA GLY A 211 3.78 4.90 -26.03
C GLY A 211 5.16 5.32 -25.50
N LYS A 212 5.26 6.41 -24.76
CA LYS A 212 6.51 6.83 -24.12
C LYS A 212 6.79 5.97 -22.90
N THR A 213 8.05 5.58 -22.72
CA THR A 213 8.55 4.96 -21.48
C THR A 213 9.29 6.01 -20.65
N VAL A 214 8.94 6.14 -19.39
CA VAL A 214 9.57 7.04 -18.42
C VAL A 214 10.05 6.25 -17.21
N CYS A 215 10.97 6.82 -16.43
CA CYS A 215 11.28 6.27 -15.10
C CYS A 215 10.11 6.50 -14.15
N ILE A 216 9.87 5.57 -13.21
CA ILE A 216 8.78 5.74 -12.23
C ILE A 216 8.90 7.04 -11.43
N CYS A 217 10.13 7.50 -11.16
CA CYS A 217 10.38 8.78 -10.48
C CYS A 217 9.98 10.01 -11.30
N ASP A 218 9.78 9.87 -12.63
CA ASP A 218 9.39 10.94 -13.55
C ASP A 218 7.90 10.92 -13.91
N VAL A 219 7.15 9.94 -13.38
CA VAL A 219 5.69 9.87 -13.55
C VAL A 219 5.03 11.00 -12.78
N ASN A 220 3.98 11.58 -13.34
CA ASN A 220 3.21 12.65 -12.71
C ASN A 220 1.79 12.21 -12.37
N VAL A 221 1.20 12.87 -11.37
CA VAL A 221 -0.24 12.74 -11.10
C VAL A 221 -1.01 13.21 -12.34
N GLY A 222 -1.97 12.39 -12.80
CA GLY A 222 -2.75 12.61 -14.01
C GLY A 222 -2.18 11.92 -15.25
N ASP A 223 -0.97 11.33 -15.18
CA ASP A 223 -0.44 10.52 -16.28
C ASP A 223 -1.31 9.27 -16.49
N LYS A 224 -1.53 8.92 -17.75
CA LYS A 224 -2.20 7.69 -18.12
C LYS A 224 -1.19 6.62 -18.50
N LEU A 225 -1.31 5.47 -17.84
CA LEU A 225 -0.51 4.31 -18.11
C LEU A 225 -0.93 3.61 -19.41
N LYS A 226 -0.09 2.75 -19.96
CA LYS A 226 -0.33 2.01 -21.22
C LYS A 226 -1.68 1.26 -21.24
N ASN A 227 -2.13 0.77 -20.12
CA ASN A 227 -3.42 0.08 -19.98
C ASN A 227 -4.62 1.04 -19.89
N GLY A 228 -4.41 2.36 -20.05
CA GLY A 228 -5.43 3.41 -19.93
C GLY A 228 -5.74 3.84 -18.50
N ASP A 229 -5.06 3.26 -17.52
CA ASP A 229 -5.26 3.57 -16.11
C ASP A 229 -4.62 4.91 -15.73
N GLU A 230 -5.28 5.70 -14.90
CA GLU A 230 -4.81 7.01 -14.49
C GLU A 230 -4.10 6.94 -13.14
N VAL A 231 -2.95 7.62 -13.05
CA VAL A 231 -2.18 7.79 -11.81
C VAL A 231 -2.82 8.93 -11.01
N TYR A 232 -3.53 8.61 -9.94
CA TYR A 232 -4.11 9.64 -9.06
C TYR A 232 -3.21 10.03 -7.90
N GLY A 233 -2.11 9.31 -7.66
CA GLY A 233 -1.17 9.64 -6.61
C GLY A 233 0.22 9.04 -6.81
N LEU A 234 1.20 9.72 -6.21
CA LEU A 234 2.61 9.30 -6.17
C LEU A 234 3.00 9.06 -4.72
N VAL A 235 3.81 8.04 -4.49
CA VAL A 235 4.32 7.67 -3.17
C VAL A 235 5.85 7.62 -3.23
N ASP A 236 6.47 8.41 -2.38
CA ASP A 236 7.90 8.36 -2.09
C ASP A 236 8.11 7.57 -0.81
N VAL A 237 9.05 6.63 -0.79
CA VAL A 237 9.32 5.73 0.35
C VAL A 237 10.78 5.79 0.75
N ASP A 238 11.04 5.97 2.05
CA ASP A 238 12.40 5.97 2.63
C ASP A 238 12.92 4.54 2.78
N VAL A 239 14.12 4.30 2.30
CA VAL A 239 14.80 2.99 2.38
C VAL A 239 15.62 2.83 3.66
N LEU A 240 15.98 3.92 4.34
CA LEU A 240 16.81 3.86 5.56
C LEU A 240 16.12 3.10 6.69
N GLY A 241 14.77 3.14 6.70
CA GLY A 241 13.95 2.39 7.67
C GLY A 241 13.62 0.97 7.22
N MET A 242 13.89 0.58 5.98
CA MET A 242 13.53 -0.74 5.44
C MET A 242 14.62 -1.77 5.77
N ASN A 243 14.19 -2.99 6.08
CA ASN A 243 15.14 -4.05 6.39
C ASN A 243 16.02 -4.41 5.19
N GLN A 244 15.46 -4.37 3.97
CA GLN A 244 16.18 -4.84 2.78
C GLN A 244 15.51 -4.39 1.47
N ILE A 245 16.35 -4.18 0.46
CA ILE A 245 15.95 -4.07 -0.96
C ILE A 245 16.19 -5.41 -1.63
N TYR A 246 15.30 -5.78 -2.52
CA TYR A 246 15.35 -7.01 -3.28
C TYR A 246 15.49 -6.75 -4.77
N ARG A 247 16.28 -7.59 -5.41
CA ARG A 247 16.33 -7.74 -6.87
C ARG A 247 15.38 -8.88 -7.25
N ARG A 248 14.47 -8.62 -8.16
CA ARG A 248 13.56 -9.63 -8.71
C ARG A 248 13.76 -9.76 -10.20
N ARG A 249 13.85 -10.99 -10.68
CA ARG A 249 13.95 -11.29 -12.09
C ARG A 249 12.56 -11.36 -12.71
N LEU A 250 12.33 -10.58 -13.77
CA LEU A 250 11.12 -10.62 -14.60
C LEU A 250 11.50 -11.24 -15.95
N GLY A 251 11.09 -12.50 -16.18
CA GLY A 251 11.43 -13.19 -17.43
C GLY A 251 12.95 -13.34 -17.67
N ASP A 252 13.35 -13.39 -18.94
CA ASP A 252 14.75 -13.56 -19.30
C ASP A 252 15.53 -12.24 -19.23
N LEU A 253 16.55 -12.23 -18.34
CA LEU A 253 17.52 -11.14 -18.18
C LEU A 253 16.96 -9.75 -17.78
N GLN A 254 15.70 -9.67 -17.35
CA GLN A 254 15.12 -8.42 -16.85
C GLN A 254 15.01 -8.43 -15.33
N TYR A 255 15.43 -7.34 -14.71
CA TYR A 255 15.38 -7.19 -13.26
C TYR A 255 14.61 -5.92 -12.87
N ILE A 256 13.92 -6.00 -11.73
CA ILE A 256 13.42 -4.85 -10.99
C ILE A 256 14.00 -4.87 -9.59
N TYR A 257 14.06 -3.70 -8.97
CA TYR A 257 14.57 -3.51 -7.62
C TYR A 257 13.51 -2.81 -6.80
N GLY A 258 13.28 -3.27 -5.59
CA GLY A 258 12.25 -2.70 -4.73
C GLY A 258 12.14 -3.37 -3.37
N GLY A 259 11.18 -2.93 -2.58
CA GLY A 259 10.88 -3.48 -1.26
C GLY A 259 10.40 -4.93 -1.31
N ILE A 260 10.40 -5.58 -0.13
CA ILE A 260 9.98 -6.99 -0.01
C ILE A 260 8.52 -7.20 -0.41
N ASN A 261 7.68 -6.21 -0.13
CA ASN A 261 6.22 -6.26 -0.29
C ASN A 261 5.71 -5.82 -1.66
N LEU A 262 6.57 -5.79 -2.69
CA LEU A 262 6.09 -5.65 -4.06
C LEU A 262 5.23 -6.85 -4.40
N CYS A 263 3.91 -6.69 -4.32
CA CYS A 263 2.95 -7.75 -4.56
C CYS A 263 2.55 -7.79 -6.04
N PHE A 264 2.56 -9.01 -6.60
CA PHE A 264 2.09 -9.27 -7.95
C PHE A 264 0.58 -9.41 -7.96
N GLY A 265 -0.06 -8.85 -8.99
CA GLY A 265 -1.42 -9.24 -9.34
C GLY A 265 -1.42 -10.73 -9.69
N VAL A 266 -2.35 -11.48 -9.10
CA VAL A 266 -2.42 -12.94 -9.28
C VAL A 266 -2.89 -13.24 -10.69
N ASP A 267 -1.96 -13.48 -11.61
CA ASP A 267 -2.22 -14.37 -12.74
C ASP A 267 -1.78 -15.77 -12.31
N PRO A 268 -2.69 -16.73 -12.12
CA PRO A 268 -2.35 -18.08 -11.71
C PRO A 268 -1.46 -18.82 -12.72
N ASP A 269 -1.40 -18.35 -13.98
CA ASP A 269 -0.52 -18.91 -15.02
C ASP A 269 0.88 -18.28 -15.03
N LEU A 270 1.07 -17.14 -14.37
CA LEU A 270 2.37 -16.54 -14.10
C LEU A 270 3.01 -17.19 -12.86
N THR A 271 3.23 -18.50 -12.91
CA THR A 271 4.22 -19.20 -12.08
C THR A 271 5.64 -18.81 -12.49
N LEU A 272 5.87 -17.57 -12.80
CA LEU A 272 7.20 -16.99 -12.76
C LEU A 272 7.62 -17.02 -11.29
N VAL A 273 8.37 -18.07 -10.95
CA VAL A 273 9.14 -18.16 -9.70
C VAL A 273 10.09 -16.97 -9.74
N ILE A 274 9.60 -15.85 -9.25
CA ILE A 274 10.40 -14.66 -9.15
C ILE A 274 11.27 -14.87 -7.93
N THR A 275 12.45 -15.39 -8.17
CA THR A 275 13.48 -15.48 -7.15
C THR A 275 13.83 -14.04 -6.74
N ALA A 276 13.44 -13.68 -5.52
CA ALA A 276 13.87 -12.43 -4.91
C ALA A 276 15.24 -12.67 -4.27
N GLU A 277 16.23 -11.90 -4.69
CA GLU A 277 17.56 -11.89 -4.10
C GLU A 277 17.80 -10.57 -3.36
N ARG A 278 18.44 -10.64 -2.21
CA ARG A 278 18.85 -9.43 -1.50
C ARG A 278 19.77 -8.58 -2.37
N TYR A 279 19.52 -7.29 -2.42
CA TYR A 279 20.30 -6.34 -3.19
C TYR A 279 21.01 -5.36 -2.26
N ASN A 280 22.34 -5.36 -2.31
CA ASN A 280 23.19 -4.51 -1.48
C ASN A 280 23.64 -3.22 -2.21
N GLY A 281 22.96 -2.83 -3.28
CA GLY A 281 23.26 -1.60 -4.01
C GLY A 281 22.75 -0.36 -3.29
N ASN A 282 23.26 0.79 -3.70
CA ASN A 282 22.90 2.07 -3.10
C ASN A 282 21.56 2.58 -3.65
N VAL A 283 20.45 2.17 -3.00
CA VAL A 283 19.11 2.71 -3.23
C VAL A 283 18.73 3.49 -1.98
N THR A 284 18.49 4.78 -2.11
CA THR A 284 18.17 5.67 -0.98
C THR A 284 16.69 5.99 -0.90
N LYS A 285 15.94 5.79 -1.99
CA LYS A 285 14.52 6.10 -2.09
C LYS A 285 13.85 5.15 -3.06
N LEU A 286 12.65 4.72 -2.72
CA LEU A 286 11.75 3.98 -3.58
C LEU A 286 10.56 4.84 -3.98
N TYR A 287 9.89 4.42 -5.04
CA TYR A 287 8.74 5.10 -5.63
C TYR A 287 7.61 4.12 -5.85
N HIS A 288 6.40 4.56 -5.64
CA HIS A 288 5.21 3.80 -5.99
C HIS A 288 4.13 4.70 -6.58
N LEU A 289 3.18 4.10 -7.24
CA LEU A 289 2.04 4.78 -7.82
C LEU A 289 0.75 4.37 -7.09
N LEU A 290 -0.23 5.25 -7.18
CA LEU A 290 -1.63 4.99 -6.83
C LEU A 290 -2.45 5.15 -8.09
N THR A 291 -3.19 4.12 -8.49
CA THR A 291 -3.89 4.06 -9.77
C THR A 291 -5.36 3.71 -9.59
N ASN A 292 -6.20 4.11 -10.52
CA ASN A 292 -7.65 3.89 -10.42
C ASN A 292 -8.03 2.40 -10.38
N SER A 293 -7.25 1.53 -11.01
CA SER A 293 -7.46 0.08 -10.97
C SER A 293 -6.83 -0.62 -9.77
N GLY A 294 -5.99 0.08 -9.00
CA GLY A 294 -5.17 -0.51 -7.93
C GLY A 294 -3.99 -1.33 -8.45
N LYS A 295 -3.57 -1.12 -9.71
CA LYS A 295 -2.54 -1.92 -10.36
C LYS A 295 -1.55 -1.07 -11.18
N VAL A 296 -0.32 -1.54 -11.26
CA VAL A 296 0.76 -0.92 -12.02
C VAL A 296 1.43 -1.98 -12.89
N CYS A 297 1.49 -1.75 -14.20
CA CYS A 297 2.18 -2.65 -15.11
C CYS A 297 3.65 -2.23 -15.29
N VAL A 298 4.57 -3.12 -14.95
CA VAL A 298 6.02 -2.93 -15.13
C VAL A 298 6.54 -4.07 -16.00
N LYS A 299 7.10 -3.75 -17.18
CA LYS A 299 7.67 -4.75 -18.11
C LYS A 299 6.69 -5.91 -18.40
N ASN A 300 5.43 -5.61 -18.66
CA ASN A 300 4.32 -6.55 -18.88
C ASN A 300 3.96 -7.47 -17.70
N VAL A 301 4.47 -7.18 -16.50
CA VAL A 301 4.06 -7.83 -15.26
C VAL A 301 3.19 -6.86 -14.47
N GLU A 302 2.04 -7.34 -14.02
CA GLU A 302 1.09 -6.57 -13.24
C GLU A 302 1.42 -6.67 -11.76
N PHE A 303 1.57 -5.53 -11.11
CA PHE A 303 1.76 -5.39 -9.67
C PHE A 303 0.56 -4.67 -9.07
N TYR A 304 0.28 -4.92 -7.82
CA TYR A 304 -0.63 -4.06 -7.07
C TYR A 304 -0.01 -2.67 -6.92
N ASP A 305 -0.86 -1.64 -6.91
CA ASP A 305 -0.42 -0.30 -6.54
C ASP A 305 -0.09 -0.25 -5.03
N TYR A 306 0.43 0.88 -4.55
CA TYR A 306 0.86 1.00 -3.16
C TYR A 306 -0.26 0.65 -2.17
N ASN A 307 -1.45 1.20 -2.37
CA ASN A 307 -2.57 1.01 -1.44
C ASN A 307 -3.09 -0.42 -1.48
N SER A 308 -3.31 -0.96 -2.67
CA SER A 308 -3.79 -2.34 -2.84
C SER A 308 -2.79 -3.37 -2.31
N GLY A 309 -1.48 -3.07 -2.41
CA GLY A 309 -0.43 -3.89 -1.82
C GLY A 309 -0.48 -3.88 -0.30
N VAL A 310 -0.64 -2.71 0.33
CA VAL A 310 -0.75 -2.57 1.80
C VAL A 310 -2.03 -3.22 2.32
N ASP A 311 -3.17 -3.03 1.63
CA ASP A 311 -4.46 -3.62 2.01
C ASP A 311 -4.46 -5.16 2.05
N LEU A 312 -3.49 -5.82 1.39
CA LEU A 312 -3.32 -7.27 1.50
C LEU A 312 -2.77 -7.70 2.87
N PHE A 313 -2.09 -6.80 3.58
CA PHE A 313 -1.52 -7.05 4.91
C PHE A 313 -2.42 -6.55 6.04
N LEU A 314 -3.32 -5.60 5.79
CA LEU A 314 -4.28 -5.04 6.74
C LEU A 314 -5.64 -5.72 6.63
#